data_84bff0a70d5141d6e95d7d4baf3a588d
#
_entry.id   84bff0a70d5141d6e95d7d4baf3a588d
#
_cell.length_a   1.000
_cell.length_b   1.000
_cell.length_c   1.000
_cell.angle_alpha   90.00
_cell.angle_beta   90.00
_cell.angle_gamma   90.00
#
_symmetry.space_group_name_H-M   'P 1'
#
loop_
_entity.id
_entity.type
_entity.pdbx_description
1 polymer ?
#
loop_
_entity_poly.entity_id
_entity_poly.type
_entity_poly.pdbx_seq_one_letter_code
_entity_poly.pdbx_strand_id
1 'polypeptide(L)'
;GEGAYIFDLKDDAYLDYGMGLRSVNIGYGNREIADAAYNEIINGNNLTRASVTELKAAELFVDIIPSAEMVKFAKHGSTVTTAAIKLARAYTGRKFIAVPIEQPFFSFDDWFIGSTVIKLGTLEEASNYTLKFNYNNIDSLKKLFLEYPNQIAAVMLEPATIQSPCTSNCTHEKNTCEGCSNIENNFLHQVRELTKLNGTLMILDEMITGFRWNLNGAQTKYNIVPDLCTFGKAMANGFAVAALGGKREVMKLGGIEEPGAERIFLTSTTHGAEMSALGAFIKTVEIIKRDNIIEHYWNYGKQLKQGMNQIAKDLNINDYFYVEGYSCSPTYITKDKSGNVSMSFRTL
;
A
#
# COMPACT_ATOMS: atom_id res chain seq x y z
N GLY A 1 1.88 15.97 18.72
CA GLY A 1 2.35 16.54 17.46
C GLY A 1 1.34 17.50 16.87
N GLU A 2 1.81 18.43 16.05
CA GLU A 2 0.99 19.43 15.39
C GLU A 2 1.58 19.73 14.00
N GLY A 3 0.74 19.69 12.96
CA GLY A 3 1.20 19.87 11.58
C GLY A 3 2.31 18.88 11.21
N ALA A 4 3.49 19.39 10.86
CA ALA A 4 4.65 18.57 10.50
C ALA A 4 5.57 18.26 11.70
N TYR A 5 5.22 18.67 12.92
CA TYR A 5 6.10 18.60 14.09
C TYR A 5 5.61 17.60 15.13
N ILE A 6 6.57 16.92 15.75
CA ILE A 6 6.39 16.17 16.98
C ILE A 6 7.16 16.87 18.12
N PHE A 7 6.76 16.66 19.34
CA PHE A 7 7.35 17.28 20.51
C PHE A 7 7.81 16.20 21.51
N ASP A 8 8.96 16.41 22.12
CA ASP A 8 9.43 15.54 23.19
C ASP A 8 8.85 15.98 24.58
N LEU A 9 9.31 15.33 25.65
CA LEU A 9 8.88 15.65 27.01
C LEU A 9 9.34 17.00 27.54
N LYS A 10 10.23 17.70 26.81
CA LYS A 10 10.72 19.05 27.14
C LYS A 10 10.10 20.12 26.24
N ASP A 11 9.12 19.72 25.42
CA ASP A 11 8.48 20.55 24.40
C ASP A 11 9.43 20.98 23.27
N ASP A 12 10.58 20.31 23.10
CA ASP A 12 11.44 20.53 21.94
C ASP A 12 10.75 20.00 20.66
N ALA A 13 10.71 20.84 19.63
CA ALA A 13 10.02 20.55 18.37
C ALA A 13 10.95 19.86 17.38
N TYR A 14 10.50 18.75 16.80
CA TYR A 14 11.19 18.00 15.76
C TYR A 14 10.35 17.92 14.50
N LEU A 15 10.93 18.24 13.35
CA LEU A 15 10.27 18.06 12.06
C LEU A 15 10.21 16.56 11.73
N ASP A 16 8.99 15.99 11.69
CA ASP A 16 8.81 14.56 11.48
C ASP A 16 8.61 14.19 10.01
N TYR A 17 9.66 13.66 9.38
CA TYR A 17 9.58 13.06 8.05
C TYR A 17 9.08 11.60 8.05
N GLY A 18 8.95 10.98 9.22
CA GLY A 18 8.43 9.61 9.39
C GLY A 18 6.92 9.52 9.23
N MET A 19 6.22 10.61 9.56
CA MET A 19 4.78 10.78 9.38
C MET A 19 3.96 9.58 9.93
N GLY A 20 4.27 9.13 11.17
CA GLY A 20 3.63 7.95 11.76
C GLY A 20 3.75 6.71 10.86
N LEU A 21 4.95 6.40 10.36
CA LEU A 21 5.22 5.34 9.38
C LEU A 21 4.38 5.50 8.10
N ARG A 22 4.26 6.74 7.62
CA ARG A 22 3.50 7.15 6.43
C ARG A 22 1.97 7.04 6.58
N SER A 23 1.45 7.03 7.81
CA SER A 23 0.00 7.03 8.05
C SER A 23 -0.58 8.44 8.22
N VAL A 24 0.22 9.39 8.73
CA VAL A 24 -0.18 10.79 8.92
C VAL A 24 0.25 11.59 7.70
N ASN A 25 -0.67 11.84 6.79
CA ASN A 25 -0.34 12.47 5.50
C ASN A 25 -0.81 13.94 5.38
N ILE A 26 -1.75 14.39 6.20
CA ILE A 26 -2.24 15.78 6.20
C ILE A 26 -1.64 16.59 7.37
N GLY A 27 -0.85 15.93 8.21
CA GLY A 27 -0.25 16.51 9.41
C GLY A 27 -0.92 16.03 10.69
N TYR A 28 -0.18 16.19 11.79
CA TYR A 28 -0.63 15.85 13.13
C TYR A 28 -1.67 16.85 13.64
N GLY A 29 -2.58 16.39 14.50
CA GLY A 29 -3.51 17.26 15.20
C GLY A 29 -4.56 17.95 14.32
N ASN A 30 -4.84 17.43 13.12
CA ASN A 30 -5.84 18.01 12.23
C ASN A 30 -7.22 18.02 12.89
N ARG A 31 -7.72 19.21 13.19
CA ARG A 31 -8.94 19.42 13.97
C ARG A 31 -10.20 18.92 13.25
N GLU A 32 -10.32 19.12 11.95
CA GLU A 32 -11.47 18.67 11.19
C GLU A 32 -11.62 17.15 11.20
N ILE A 33 -10.49 16.41 11.09
CA ILE A 33 -10.49 14.94 11.15
C ILE A 33 -10.80 14.46 12.58
N ALA A 34 -10.21 15.12 13.60
CA ALA A 34 -10.47 14.79 14.98
C ALA A 34 -11.95 14.99 15.36
N ASP A 35 -12.55 16.10 14.94
CA ASP A 35 -13.97 16.40 15.20
C ASP A 35 -14.90 15.41 14.45
N ALA A 36 -14.56 15.02 13.21
CA ALA A 36 -15.30 13.99 12.49
C ALA A 36 -15.28 12.64 13.22
N ALA A 37 -14.11 12.22 13.70
CA ALA A 37 -13.98 10.99 14.49
C ALA A 37 -14.73 11.10 15.84
N TYR A 38 -14.61 12.23 16.55
CA TYR A 38 -15.30 12.47 17.80
C TYR A 38 -16.82 12.40 17.67
N ASN A 39 -17.39 12.97 16.60
CA ASN A 39 -18.82 12.90 16.33
C ASN A 39 -19.31 11.45 16.18
N GLU A 40 -18.51 10.58 15.56
CA GLU A 40 -18.85 9.16 15.47
C GLU A 40 -18.72 8.44 16.82
N ILE A 41 -17.76 8.82 17.66
CA ILE A 41 -17.59 8.25 19.00
C ILE A 41 -18.83 8.50 19.86
N ILE A 42 -19.35 9.72 19.88
CA ILE A 42 -20.53 10.05 20.67
C ILE A 42 -21.82 9.40 20.15
N ASN A 43 -21.84 8.97 18.88
CA ASN A 43 -22.94 8.24 18.26
C ASN A 43 -22.86 6.71 18.44
N GLY A 44 -21.82 6.21 19.16
CA GLY A 44 -21.72 4.79 19.52
C GLY A 44 -20.67 4.00 18.74
N ASN A 45 -19.61 4.61 18.35
CA ASN A 45 -18.36 4.14 17.70
C ASN A 45 -18.32 2.73 17.07
N ASN A 46 -18.89 1.69 17.71
CA ASN A 46 -18.87 0.30 17.21
C ASN A 46 -20.22 -0.37 17.44
N LEU A 47 -20.95 -0.62 16.36
CA LEU A 47 -22.29 -1.18 16.39
C LEU A 47 -22.30 -2.65 15.96
N THR A 48 -23.26 -3.43 16.46
CA THR A 48 -23.45 -4.84 16.06
C THR A 48 -23.89 -4.98 14.60
N ARG A 49 -24.52 -3.95 14.05
CA ARG A 49 -25.00 -3.88 12.66
C ARG A 49 -24.27 -2.80 11.91
N ALA A 50 -24.29 -2.90 10.58
CA ALA A 50 -23.73 -1.88 9.70
C ALA A 50 -24.32 -0.50 10.02
N SER A 51 -23.46 0.51 10.14
CA SER A 51 -23.84 1.89 10.40
C SER A 51 -24.04 2.67 9.08
N VAL A 52 -24.71 3.82 9.18
CA VAL A 52 -24.78 4.75 8.05
C VAL A 52 -23.40 5.27 7.65
N THR A 53 -22.50 5.42 8.61
CA THR A 53 -21.11 5.84 8.37
C THR A 53 -20.33 4.76 7.62
N GLU A 54 -20.53 3.48 7.96
CA GLU A 54 -19.94 2.37 7.19
C GLU A 54 -20.45 2.37 5.73
N LEU A 55 -21.76 2.56 5.52
CA LEU A 55 -22.34 2.65 4.17
C LEU A 55 -21.72 3.80 3.37
N LYS A 56 -21.70 5.01 3.94
CA LYS A 56 -21.09 6.20 3.29
C LYS A 56 -19.61 5.99 2.97
N ALA A 57 -18.86 5.39 3.90
CA ALA A 57 -17.45 5.08 3.67
C ALA A 57 -17.26 4.06 2.54
N ALA A 58 -18.13 3.04 2.47
CA ALA A 58 -18.10 2.03 1.42
C ALA A 58 -18.45 2.62 0.05
N GLU A 59 -19.52 3.41 -0.03
CA GLU A 59 -19.92 4.13 -1.26
C GLU A 59 -18.79 5.05 -1.74
N LEU A 60 -18.21 5.86 -0.83
CA LEU A 60 -17.08 6.73 -1.14
C LEU A 60 -15.87 5.95 -1.65
N PHE A 61 -15.54 4.83 -1.01
CA PHE A 61 -14.38 4.02 -1.43
C PHE A 61 -14.58 3.43 -2.82
N VAL A 62 -15.75 2.85 -3.09
CA VAL A 62 -16.10 2.26 -4.40
C VAL A 62 -16.17 3.34 -5.48
N ASP A 63 -16.64 4.55 -5.15
CA ASP A 63 -16.68 5.69 -6.09
C ASP A 63 -15.28 6.14 -6.52
N ILE A 64 -14.33 6.17 -5.58
CA ILE A 64 -12.98 6.69 -5.85
C ILE A 64 -11.97 5.65 -6.30
N ILE A 65 -12.15 4.36 -6.01
CA ILE A 65 -11.20 3.29 -6.37
C ILE A 65 -11.72 2.49 -7.57
N PRO A 66 -11.12 2.67 -8.77
CA PRO A 66 -11.69 2.13 -10.01
C PRO A 66 -11.82 0.61 -10.08
N SER A 67 -10.97 -0.13 -9.35
CA SER A 67 -11.02 -1.60 -9.32
C SER A 67 -11.97 -2.17 -8.26
N ALA A 68 -12.57 -1.31 -7.41
CA ALA A 68 -13.39 -1.75 -6.29
C ALA A 68 -14.88 -1.73 -6.63
N GLU A 69 -15.49 -2.88 -6.84
CA GLU A 69 -16.95 -3.04 -6.92
C GLU A 69 -17.57 -3.38 -5.56
N MET A 70 -16.75 -3.85 -4.64
CA MET A 70 -17.07 -4.12 -3.24
C MET A 70 -15.89 -3.75 -2.35
N VAL A 71 -16.16 -3.47 -1.08
CA VAL A 71 -15.13 -3.17 -0.08
C VAL A 71 -15.42 -3.86 1.26
N LYS A 72 -14.36 -4.22 1.96
CA LYS A 72 -14.41 -4.65 3.36
C LYS A 72 -13.36 -3.88 4.17
N PHE A 73 -13.78 -3.26 5.27
CA PHE A 73 -12.90 -2.52 6.17
C PHE A 73 -12.32 -3.42 7.27
N ALA A 74 -11.11 -3.08 7.70
CA ALA A 74 -10.41 -3.67 8.84
C ALA A 74 -9.56 -2.61 9.53
N LYS A 75 -8.79 -3.00 10.56
CA LYS A 75 -8.00 -2.06 11.37
C LYS A 75 -6.58 -1.84 10.85
N HIS A 76 -5.97 -2.82 10.21
CA HIS A 76 -4.58 -2.71 9.73
C HIS A 76 -4.34 -3.52 8.44
N GLY A 77 -3.23 -3.16 7.75
CA GLY A 77 -2.89 -3.69 6.45
C GLY A 77 -2.75 -5.22 6.41
N SER A 78 -2.07 -5.82 7.38
CA SER A 78 -1.86 -7.27 7.40
C SER A 78 -3.17 -8.07 7.37
N THR A 79 -4.22 -7.57 8.03
CA THR A 79 -5.54 -8.22 8.00
C THR A 79 -6.12 -8.24 6.59
N VAL A 80 -6.10 -7.11 5.88
CA VAL A 80 -6.70 -7.03 4.54
C VAL A 80 -5.84 -7.71 3.48
N THR A 81 -4.52 -7.70 3.60
CA THR A 81 -3.64 -8.45 2.68
C THR A 81 -3.81 -9.95 2.85
N THR A 82 -3.89 -10.45 4.08
CA THR A 82 -4.17 -11.87 4.35
C THR A 82 -5.58 -12.27 3.90
N ALA A 83 -6.58 -11.40 4.07
CA ALA A 83 -7.93 -11.63 3.54
C ALA A 83 -7.95 -11.69 2.01
N ALA A 84 -7.19 -10.82 1.32
CA ALA A 84 -7.05 -10.86 -0.13
C ALA A 84 -6.49 -12.20 -0.63
N ILE A 85 -5.50 -12.75 0.07
CA ILE A 85 -4.92 -14.06 -0.25
C ILE A 85 -5.92 -15.20 -0.02
N LYS A 86 -6.69 -15.15 1.06
CA LYS A 86 -7.76 -16.15 1.30
C LYS A 86 -8.80 -16.12 0.19
N LEU A 87 -9.24 -14.94 -0.23
CA LEU A 87 -10.14 -14.78 -1.37
C LEU A 87 -9.55 -15.34 -2.65
N ALA A 88 -8.30 -15.01 -2.95
CA ALA A 88 -7.63 -15.50 -4.15
C ALA A 88 -7.54 -17.03 -4.19
N ARG A 89 -7.18 -17.66 -3.06
CA ARG A 89 -7.12 -19.11 -2.93
C ARG A 89 -8.49 -19.75 -3.10
N ALA A 90 -9.51 -19.21 -2.48
CA ALA A 90 -10.87 -19.76 -2.59
C ALA A 90 -11.45 -19.58 -3.99
N TYR A 91 -11.26 -18.43 -4.62
CA TYR A 91 -11.76 -18.15 -5.95
C TYR A 91 -11.13 -19.04 -7.02
N THR A 92 -9.80 -19.24 -6.92
CA THR A 92 -9.04 -20.00 -7.93
C THR A 92 -8.93 -21.50 -7.63
N GLY A 93 -9.20 -21.95 -6.40
CA GLY A 93 -8.91 -23.32 -5.92
C GLY A 93 -7.40 -23.62 -5.84
N ARG A 94 -6.52 -22.61 -5.90
CA ARG A 94 -5.06 -22.75 -5.97
C ARG A 94 -4.39 -22.34 -4.67
N LYS A 95 -3.13 -22.76 -4.44
CA LYS A 95 -2.48 -22.62 -3.14
C LYS A 95 -1.35 -21.58 -3.08
N PHE A 96 -0.59 -21.39 -4.16
CA PHE A 96 0.59 -20.52 -4.16
C PHE A 96 0.24 -19.04 -4.35
N ILE A 97 1.01 -18.19 -3.70
CA ILE A 97 1.02 -16.74 -3.91
C ILE A 97 2.42 -16.34 -4.38
N ALA A 98 2.52 -15.52 -5.41
CA ALA A 98 3.80 -14.98 -5.87
C ALA A 98 3.93 -13.51 -5.46
N VAL A 99 5.09 -13.15 -4.87
CA VAL A 99 5.41 -11.78 -4.41
C VAL A 99 6.83 -11.37 -4.81
N PRO A 100 7.11 -10.07 -5.05
CA PRO A 100 8.45 -9.60 -5.36
C PRO A 100 9.40 -9.72 -4.16
N ILE A 101 10.67 -10.05 -4.44
CA ILE A 101 11.73 -10.12 -3.42
C ILE A 101 12.04 -8.72 -2.87
N GLU A 102 12.00 -7.70 -3.72
CA GLU A 102 12.40 -6.33 -3.42
C GLU A 102 11.35 -5.57 -2.60
N GLN A 103 10.15 -6.12 -2.42
CA GLN A 103 9.08 -5.50 -1.65
C GLN A 103 9.04 -6.08 -0.24
N PRO A 104 9.42 -5.29 0.78
CA PRO A 104 9.88 -5.84 2.06
C PRO A 104 8.76 -6.26 3.00
N PHE A 105 7.51 -5.82 2.77
CA PHE A 105 6.45 -6.07 3.74
C PHE A 105 5.05 -6.04 3.13
N PHE A 106 4.33 -7.17 3.23
CA PHE A 106 2.90 -7.26 2.91
C PHE A 106 2.04 -7.62 4.13
N SER A 107 2.56 -8.46 5.04
CA SER A 107 1.84 -8.91 6.22
C SER A 107 2.81 -9.33 7.32
N PHE A 108 2.40 -9.20 8.58
CA PHE A 108 3.11 -9.83 9.70
C PHE A 108 2.75 -11.32 9.87
N ASP A 109 1.72 -11.81 9.16
CA ASP A 109 1.29 -13.20 9.25
C ASP A 109 2.34 -14.15 8.63
N ASP A 110 2.39 -15.38 9.11
CA ASP A 110 3.40 -16.39 8.79
C ASP A 110 3.58 -16.63 7.29
N TRP A 111 2.50 -16.55 6.51
CA TRP A 111 2.57 -16.76 5.06
C TRP A 111 3.55 -15.82 4.35
N PHE A 112 3.76 -14.63 4.91
CA PHE A 112 4.70 -13.65 4.37
C PHE A 112 5.98 -13.57 5.21
N ILE A 113 5.87 -13.33 6.52
CA ILE A 113 7.04 -13.17 7.41
C ILE A 113 7.92 -14.41 7.40
N GLY A 114 7.35 -15.62 7.37
CA GLY A 114 8.10 -16.87 7.25
C GLY A 114 8.96 -16.98 5.98
N SER A 115 8.63 -16.20 4.94
CA SER A 115 9.39 -16.13 3.68
C SER A 115 10.45 -15.01 3.67
N THR A 116 10.69 -14.33 4.79
CA THR A 116 11.65 -13.23 4.96
C THR A 116 12.87 -13.66 5.79
N VAL A 117 13.79 -12.73 6.00
CA VAL A 117 14.95 -12.94 6.90
C VAL A 117 14.58 -12.83 8.38
N ILE A 118 13.42 -12.30 8.72
CA ILE A 118 12.92 -12.08 10.10
C ILE A 118 11.81 -13.09 10.39
N LYS A 119 12.16 -14.38 10.40
CA LYS A 119 11.19 -15.48 10.49
C LYS A 119 11.14 -16.21 11.85
N LEU A 120 11.83 -15.71 12.86
CA LEU A 120 11.83 -16.36 14.17
C LEU A 120 10.41 -16.42 14.76
N GLY A 121 9.96 -17.61 15.11
CA GLY A 121 8.62 -17.84 15.68
C GLY A 121 7.52 -18.14 14.67
N THR A 122 7.83 -18.13 13.36
CA THR A 122 6.86 -18.55 12.32
C THR A 122 6.97 -20.06 12.05
N LEU A 123 5.88 -20.65 11.56
CA LEU A 123 5.89 -22.04 11.11
C LEU A 123 6.52 -22.12 9.72
N GLU A 124 7.45 -23.06 9.55
CA GLU A 124 8.14 -23.24 8.27
C GLU A 124 7.16 -23.56 7.14
N GLU A 125 6.17 -24.41 7.41
CA GLU A 125 5.16 -24.84 6.45
C GLU A 125 4.29 -23.69 5.94
N ALA A 126 4.04 -22.66 6.76
CA ALA A 126 3.18 -21.53 6.39
C ALA A 126 3.75 -20.72 5.23
N SER A 127 5.08 -20.64 5.13
CA SER A 127 5.78 -19.90 4.06
C SER A 127 6.02 -20.70 2.78
N ASN A 128 5.87 -22.04 2.81
CA ASN A 128 6.12 -22.90 1.66
C ASN A 128 5.21 -22.60 0.44
N TYR A 129 4.13 -21.87 0.66
CA TYR A 129 3.18 -21.47 -0.38
C TYR A 129 3.37 -20.03 -0.87
N THR A 130 4.48 -19.36 -0.50
CA THR A 130 4.84 -18.02 -0.93
C THR A 130 6.06 -18.06 -1.85
N LEU A 131 5.82 -17.90 -3.15
CA LEU A 131 6.85 -17.90 -4.18
C LEU A 131 7.43 -16.49 -4.34
N LYS A 132 8.70 -16.41 -4.73
CA LYS A 132 9.42 -15.14 -4.92
C LYS A 132 9.82 -14.95 -6.37
N PHE A 133 9.63 -13.72 -6.88
CA PHE A 133 10.12 -13.28 -8.18
C PHE A 133 10.80 -11.90 -8.04
N ASN A 134 11.48 -11.42 -9.08
CA ASN A 134 12.13 -10.11 -9.06
C ASN A 134 11.23 -9.05 -9.71
N TYR A 135 11.05 -7.92 -9.02
CA TYR A 135 10.34 -6.76 -9.57
C TYR A 135 11.06 -6.22 -10.81
N ASN A 136 10.31 -5.76 -11.82
CA ASN A 136 10.83 -5.38 -13.14
C ASN A 136 11.51 -6.50 -13.96
N ASN A 137 11.38 -7.75 -13.54
CA ASN A 137 11.87 -8.91 -14.29
C ASN A 137 10.71 -9.89 -14.57
N ILE A 138 9.99 -9.66 -15.65
CA ILE A 138 8.82 -10.47 -16.02
C ILE A 138 9.18 -11.93 -16.27
N ASP A 139 10.41 -12.22 -16.72
CA ASP A 139 10.82 -13.59 -17.01
C ASP A 139 11.02 -14.41 -15.72
N SER A 140 11.38 -13.77 -14.61
CA SER A 140 11.39 -14.42 -13.29
C SER A 140 10.01 -14.87 -12.87
N LEU A 141 8.96 -14.09 -13.17
CA LEU A 141 7.57 -14.44 -12.89
C LEU A 141 7.05 -15.51 -13.88
N LYS A 142 7.37 -15.41 -15.18
CA LYS A 142 7.04 -16.45 -16.18
C LYS A 142 7.62 -17.81 -15.77
N LYS A 143 8.85 -17.85 -15.24
CA LYS A 143 9.46 -19.07 -14.75
C LYS A 143 8.62 -19.73 -13.66
N LEU A 144 8.06 -18.97 -12.72
CA LEU A 144 7.17 -19.52 -11.69
C LEU A 144 5.90 -20.13 -12.29
N PHE A 145 5.30 -19.51 -13.30
CA PHE A 145 4.12 -20.08 -13.98
C PHE A 145 4.44 -21.39 -14.74
N LEU A 146 5.65 -21.53 -15.27
CA LEU A 146 6.11 -22.79 -15.89
C LEU A 146 6.39 -23.88 -14.86
N GLU A 147 6.95 -23.51 -13.71
CA GLU A 147 7.30 -24.45 -12.64
C GLU A 147 6.05 -24.88 -11.83
N TYR A 148 5.07 -24.01 -11.67
CA TYR A 148 3.83 -24.25 -10.90
C TYR A 148 2.57 -24.04 -11.78
N PRO A 149 2.40 -24.81 -12.87
CA PRO A 149 1.29 -24.62 -13.80
C PRO A 149 -0.06 -24.80 -13.09
N ASN A 150 -0.97 -23.84 -13.25
CA ASN A 150 -2.31 -23.82 -12.64
C ASN A 150 -2.32 -23.91 -11.09
N GLN A 151 -1.25 -23.52 -10.40
CA GLN A 151 -1.16 -23.63 -8.95
C GLN A 151 -1.04 -22.25 -8.25
N ILE A 152 -0.75 -21.17 -8.99
CA ILE A 152 -0.60 -19.82 -8.43
C ILE A 152 -1.98 -19.16 -8.37
N ALA A 153 -2.43 -18.87 -7.15
CA ALA A 153 -3.73 -18.22 -6.88
C ALA A 153 -3.69 -16.73 -7.20
N ALA A 154 -2.61 -16.07 -6.78
CA ALA A 154 -2.43 -14.65 -7.02
C ALA A 154 -0.96 -14.25 -7.16
N VAL A 155 -0.75 -13.15 -7.88
CA VAL A 155 0.45 -12.32 -7.84
C VAL A 155 0.10 -11.07 -7.03
N MET A 156 0.77 -10.85 -5.90
CA MET A 156 0.58 -9.69 -5.05
C MET A 156 1.83 -8.82 -5.09
N LEU A 157 1.65 -7.52 -5.35
CA LEU A 157 2.76 -6.57 -5.43
C LEU A 157 2.30 -5.14 -5.11
N GLU A 158 3.23 -4.30 -4.62
CA GLU A 158 3.04 -2.86 -4.59
C GLU A 158 3.18 -2.31 -6.02
N PRO A 159 2.34 -1.35 -6.46
CA PRO A 159 2.45 -0.75 -7.78
C PRO A 159 3.80 -0.08 -8.04
N ALA A 160 4.34 0.55 -7.01
CA ALA A 160 5.65 1.18 -7.00
C ALA A 160 6.16 1.29 -5.55
N THR A 161 7.49 1.29 -5.41
CA THR A 161 8.19 1.59 -4.15
C THR A 161 9.14 2.76 -4.39
N ILE A 162 10.43 2.63 -4.06
CA ILE A 162 11.49 3.46 -4.63
C ILE A 162 11.64 3.17 -6.12
N GLN A 163 11.44 1.90 -6.49
CA GLN A 163 11.46 1.46 -7.90
C GLN A 163 10.14 1.76 -8.59
N SER A 164 10.24 2.26 -9.82
CA SER A 164 9.12 2.44 -10.74
C SER A 164 8.84 1.16 -11.51
N PRO A 165 7.59 0.91 -11.96
CA PRO A 165 7.31 -0.16 -12.89
C PRO A 165 7.84 0.21 -14.27
N CYS A 166 9.07 -0.22 -14.56
CA CYS A 166 9.77 0.11 -15.78
C CYS A 166 9.47 -0.86 -16.92
N THR A 167 9.75 -0.44 -18.16
CA THR A 167 9.80 -1.33 -19.32
C THR A 167 11.16 -2.03 -19.35
N SER A 168 11.24 -3.16 -20.07
CA SER A 168 12.51 -3.88 -20.31
C SER A 168 13.61 -3.04 -20.98
N ASN A 169 13.23 -1.94 -21.61
CA ASN A 169 14.13 -1.02 -22.33
C ASN A 169 14.46 0.24 -21.50
N CYS A 170 14.14 0.28 -20.23
CA CYS A 170 14.46 1.41 -19.37
C CYS A 170 15.97 1.52 -19.18
N THR A 171 16.55 2.62 -19.67
CA THR A 171 18.00 2.92 -19.56
C THR A 171 18.37 3.67 -18.29
N HIS A 172 17.40 4.02 -17.45
CA HIS A 172 17.66 4.72 -16.20
C HIS A 172 18.31 3.76 -15.19
N GLU A 173 19.44 4.18 -14.66
CA GLU A 173 20.09 3.45 -13.58
C GLU A 173 19.10 3.30 -12.40
N LYS A 174 19.02 2.09 -11.85
CA LYS A 174 18.27 1.75 -10.64
C LYS A 174 16.74 1.78 -10.70
N ASN A 175 16.12 1.84 -11.90
CA ASN A 175 14.66 1.79 -12.03
C ASN A 175 13.89 2.84 -11.19
N THR A 176 14.47 4.01 -10.96
CA THR A 176 13.91 5.09 -10.14
C THR A 176 13.27 6.22 -10.96
N CYS A 177 12.89 5.97 -12.18
CA CYS A 177 12.35 7.00 -13.06
C CYS A 177 10.89 7.34 -12.73
N GLU A 178 10.65 8.52 -12.19
CA GLU A 178 9.30 9.10 -12.07
C GLU A 178 8.58 9.23 -13.42
N GLY A 179 9.36 9.30 -14.48
CA GLY A 179 8.92 9.60 -15.83
C GLY A 179 9.10 8.47 -16.82
N CYS A 180 9.12 7.21 -16.43
CA CYS A 180 8.94 6.13 -17.39
C CYS A 180 7.54 6.31 -18.01
N SER A 181 7.51 7.20 -18.99
CA SER A 181 6.29 7.73 -19.63
C SER A 181 5.61 6.70 -20.54
N ASN A 182 6.22 5.54 -20.72
CA ASN A 182 5.60 4.45 -21.45
C ASN A 182 4.66 3.70 -20.50
N ILE A 183 3.50 4.32 -20.23
CA ILE A 183 2.43 3.75 -19.42
C ILE A 183 1.96 2.44 -20.04
N GLU A 184 1.97 2.33 -21.36
CA GLU A 184 1.69 1.11 -22.10
C GLU A 184 2.92 0.21 -22.10
N ASN A 185 2.75 -1.07 -21.70
CA ASN A 185 3.81 -2.08 -21.64
C ASN A 185 4.84 -1.95 -20.49
N ASN A 186 4.56 -1.18 -19.45
CA ASN A 186 5.37 -1.25 -18.25
C ASN A 186 5.23 -2.61 -17.53
N PHE A 187 6.05 -2.84 -16.50
CA PHE A 187 6.07 -4.10 -15.77
C PHE A 187 4.70 -4.50 -15.21
N LEU A 188 3.90 -3.55 -14.70
CA LEU A 188 2.55 -3.86 -14.16
C LEU A 188 1.61 -4.37 -15.25
N HIS A 189 1.66 -3.79 -16.47
CA HIS A 189 0.89 -4.27 -17.62
C HIS A 189 1.29 -5.70 -17.98
N GLN A 190 2.60 -5.99 -18.03
CA GLN A 190 3.09 -7.34 -18.30
C GLN A 190 2.62 -8.34 -17.25
N VAL A 191 2.65 -7.97 -15.96
CA VAL A 191 2.10 -8.79 -14.86
C VAL A 191 0.60 -9.00 -15.05
N ARG A 192 -0.16 -7.93 -15.39
CA ARG A 192 -1.62 -8.02 -15.62
C ARG A 192 -1.95 -9.01 -16.73
N GLU A 193 -1.29 -8.90 -17.87
CA GLU A 193 -1.50 -9.82 -19.00
C GLU A 193 -1.11 -11.26 -18.64
N LEU A 194 0.01 -11.45 -17.97
CA LEU A 194 0.47 -12.78 -17.56
C LEU A 194 -0.50 -13.43 -16.55
N THR A 195 -1.03 -12.67 -15.60
CA THR A 195 -2.00 -13.17 -14.62
C THR A 195 -3.32 -13.53 -15.29
N LYS A 196 -3.83 -12.70 -16.20
CA LYS A 196 -5.04 -13.01 -17.00
C LYS A 196 -4.88 -14.30 -17.79
N LEU A 197 -3.76 -14.43 -18.51
CA LEU A 197 -3.48 -15.62 -19.35
C LEU A 197 -3.49 -16.91 -18.52
N ASN A 198 -3.04 -16.85 -17.28
CA ASN A 198 -2.94 -18.02 -16.39
C ASN A 198 -4.15 -18.20 -15.45
N GLY A 199 -5.20 -17.37 -15.56
CA GLY A 199 -6.34 -17.41 -14.63
C GLY A 199 -5.94 -17.21 -13.18
N THR A 200 -4.95 -16.35 -12.94
CA THR A 200 -4.40 -15.98 -11.63
C THR A 200 -4.86 -14.57 -11.29
N LEU A 201 -5.18 -14.28 -10.03
CA LEU A 201 -5.58 -12.94 -9.65
C LEU A 201 -4.38 -12.01 -9.50
N MET A 202 -4.54 -10.75 -9.89
CA MET A 202 -3.61 -9.67 -9.59
C MET A 202 -4.11 -8.89 -8.37
N ILE A 203 -3.28 -8.82 -7.34
CA ILE A 203 -3.55 -8.05 -6.11
C ILE A 203 -2.57 -6.88 -6.06
N LEU A 204 -3.07 -5.65 -6.03
CA LEU A 204 -2.24 -4.46 -5.78
C LEU A 204 -2.31 -4.05 -4.31
N ASP A 205 -1.16 -4.04 -3.66
CA ASP A 205 -1.01 -3.46 -2.33
C ASP A 205 -0.75 -1.96 -2.44
N GLU A 206 -1.79 -1.18 -2.19
CA GLU A 206 -1.78 0.28 -2.22
C GLU A 206 -1.62 0.90 -0.82
N MET A 207 -1.08 0.16 0.15
CA MET A 207 -0.89 0.66 1.52
C MET A 207 -0.05 1.93 1.59
N ILE A 208 0.93 2.07 0.69
CA ILE A 208 1.79 3.26 0.62
C ILE A 208 1.35 4.19 -0.49
N THR A 209 0.97 3.65 -1.63
CA THR A 209 0.67 4.41 -2.84
C THR A 209 -0.72 5.04 -2.83
N GLY A 210 -1.70 4.39 -2.23
CA GLY A 210 -3.07 4.89 -2.10
C GLY A 210 -3.13 6.20 -1.32
N PHE A 211 -3.96 7.12 -1.76
CA PHE A 211 -4.15 8.45 -1.16
C PHE A 211 -2.85 9.30 -1.10
N ARG A 212 -1.83 8.90 -1.87
CA ARG A 212 -0.54 9.61 -1.95
C ARG A 212 -0.05 9.79 -3.38
N TRP A 213 0.04 8.74 -4.20
CA TRP A 213 0.36 8.88 -5.64
C TRP A 213 -0.76 9.54 -6.41
N ASN A 214 -1.97 9.15 -6.10
CA ASN A 214 -3.23 9.69 -6.60
C ASN A 214 -4.33 9.38 -5.56
N LEU A 215 -5.40 10.16 -5.55
CA LEU A 215 -6.57 9.88 -4.71
C LEU A 215 -7.17 8.49 -5.03
N ASN A 216 -7.16 8.12 -6.30
CA ASN A 216 -7.69 6.86 -6.82
C ASN A 216 -6.66 5.71 -6.81
N GLY A 217 -5.54 5.89 -6.06
CA GLY A 217 -4.45 4.93 -6.00
C GLY A 217 -3.46 5.03 -7.18
N ALA A 218 -2.30 4.39 -7.05
CA ALA A 218 -1.32 4.29 -8.12
C ALA A 218 -1.84 3.47 -9.31
N GLN A 219 -2.83 2.60 -9.11
CA GLN A 219 -3.53 1.89 -10.18
C GLN A 219 -4.03 2.85 -11.27
N THR A 220 -4.56 4.01 -10.89
CA THR A 220 -4.99 5.04 -11.84
C THR A 220 -3.80 5.69 -12.56
N LYS A 221 -2.72 6.01 -11.83
CA LYS A 221 -1.50 6.57 -12.40
C LYS A 221 -0.90 5.68 -13.48
N TYR A 222 -0.94 4.36 -13.29
CA TYR A 222 -0.37 3.37 -14.20
C TYR A 222 -1.40 2.75 -15.15
N ASN A 223 -2.65 3.20 -15.11
CA ASN A 223 -3.75 2.66 -15.91
C ASN A 223 -3.86 1.13 -15.81
N ILE A 224 -3.89 0.63 -14.57
CA ILE A 224 -3.98 -0.80 -14.24
C ILE A 224 -5.23 -1.06 -13.42
N VAL A 225 -5.97 -2.11 -13.76
CA VAL A 225 -7.12 -2.58 -12.99
C VAL A 225 -6.79 -3.96 -12.42
N PRO A 226 -6.44 -4.06 -11.12
CA PRO A 226 -6.24 -5.34 -10.44
C PRO A 226 -7.58 -6.06 -10.20
N ASP A 227 -7.51 -7.31 -9.77
CA ASP A 227 -8.69 -8.06 -9.34
C ASP A 227 -9.07 -7.75 -7.88
N LEU A 228 -8.05 -7.52 -7.04
CA LEU A 228 -8.16 -7.08 -5.64
C LEU A 228 -7.14 -5.97 -5.37
N CYS A 229 -7.46 -5.08 -4.43
CA CYS A 229 -6.57 -4.03 -3.97
C CYS A 229 -6.70 -3.82 -2.46
N THR A 230 -5.59 -3.45 -1.80
CA THR A 230 -5.54 -3.21 -0.36
C THR A 230 -5.08 -1.79 -0.07
N PHE A 231 -5.75 -1.10 0.85
CA PHE A 231 -5.48 0.29 1.25
C PHE A 231 -5.38 0.43 2.76
N GLY A 232 -4.69 1.46 3.21
CA GLY A 232 -4.53 1.79 4.63
C GLY A 232 -3.66 3.04 4.81
N LYS A 233 -2.85 3.07 5.86
CA LYS A 233 -1.93 4.20 6.16
C LYS A 233 -2.54 5.58 5.95
N ALA A 234 -2.22 6.25 4.83
CA ALA A 234 -2.69 7.60 4.50
C ALA A 234 -4.22 7.76 4.41
N MET A 235 -4.95 6.64 4.36
CA MET A 235 -6.40 6.60 4.17
C MET A 235 -7.18 7.46 5.16
N ALA A 236 -6.77 7.50 6.44
CA ALA A 236 -7.48 8.21 7.50
C ALA A 236 -6.55 9.01 8.43
N ASN A 237 -5.47 9.54 7.89
CA ASN A 237 -4.55 10.44 8.59
C ASN A 237 -4.15 9.99 10.01
N GLY A 238 -3.73 8.72 10.15
CA GLY A 238 -3.26 8.16 11.42
C GLY A 238 -4.31 7.35 12.19
N PHE A 239 -5.59 7.41 11.85
CA PHE A 239 -6.59 6.50 12.41
C PHE A 239 -6.40 5.08 11.86
N ALA A 240 -6.64 4.10 12.73
CA ALA A 240 -6.46 2.69 12.37
C ALA A 240 -7.62 2.20 11.49
N VAL A 241 -7.43 2.25 10.18
CA VAL A 241 -8.34 1.70 9.18
C VAL A 241 -7.55 1.16 7.97
N ALA A 242 -8.02 0.06 7.43
CA ALA A 242 -7.56 -0.52 6.18
C ALA A 242 -8.77 -1.03 5.40
N ALA A 243 -8.63 -1.11 4.08
CA ALA A 243 -9.68 -1.57 3.19
C ALA A 243 -9.17 -2.64 2.22
N LEU A 244 -9.98 -3.67 2.01
CA LEU A 244 -9.85 -4.62 0.91
C LEU A 244 -10.95 -4.32 -0.08
N GLY A 245 -10.59 -3.89 -1.27
CA GLY A 245 -11.49 -3.68 -2.39
C GLY A 245 -11.24 -4.65 -3.54
N GLY A 246 -12.21 -4.80 -4.42
CA GLY A 246 -12.02 -5.60 -5.62
C GLY A 246 -13.29 -5.99 -6.34
N LYS A 247 -13.14 -6.85 -7.33
CA LYS A 247 -14.24 -7.36 -8.16
C LYS A 247 -15.27 -8.08 -7.33
N ARG A 248 -16.54 -7.82 -7.61
CA ARG A 248 -17.69 -8.46 -6.95
C ARG A 248 -17.63 -9.97 -6.99
N GLU A 249 -17.28 -10.55 -8.13
CA GLU A 249 -17.19 -11.99 -8.32
C GLU A 249 -16.21 -12.69 -7.36
N VAL A 250 -15.15 -11.98 -6.94
CA VAL A 250 -14.16 -12.46 -5.96
C VAL A 250 -14.60 -12.12 -4.54
N MET A 251 -14.99 -10.87 -4.30
CA MET A 251 -15.34 -10.36 -2.97
C MET A 251 -16.58 -11.01 -2.37
N LYS A 252 -17.56 -11.41 -3.19
CA LYS A 252 -18.80 -12.08 -2.74
C LYS A 252 -18.55 -13.40 -1.99
N LEU A 253 -17.40 -14.06 -2.19
CA LEU A 253 -17.03 -15.27 -1.45
C LEU A 253 -16.87 -15.03 0.06
N GLY A 254 -16.67 -13.79 0.49
CA GLY A 254 -16.70 -13.40 1.89
C GLY A 254 -18.01 -12.72 2.32
N GLY A 255 -18.95 -12.57 1.40
CA GLY A 255 -20.24 -11.92 1.63
C GLY A 255 -21.29 -12.82 2.27
N ILE A 256 -22.48 -12.25 2.44
CA ILE A 256 -23.66 -12.93 3.01
C ILE A 256 -24.81 -12.99 1.99
N GLU A 257 -24.55 -12.63 0.74
CA GLU A 257 -25.59 -12.49 -0.31
C GLU A 257 -26.16 -13.85 -0.76
N GLU A 258 -25.39 -14.94 -0.61
CA GLU A 258 -25.79 -16.28 -1.00
C GLU A 258 -26.05 -17.17 0.25
N PRO A 259 -27.30 -17.30 0.73
CA PRO A 259 -27.61 -18.10 1.91
C PRO A 259 -27.22 -19.58 1.71
N GLY A 260 -26.51 -20.15 2.70
CA GLY A 260 -26.12 -21.57 2.66
C GLY A 260 -24.82 -21.84 1.87
N ALA A 261 -24.28 -20.90 1.14
CA ALA A 261 -22.99 -21.05 0.51
C ALA A 261 -21.84 -21.09 1.53
N GLU A 262 -20.82 -21.91 1.28
CA GLU A 262 -19.58 -21.88 2.05
C GLU A 262 -18.90 -20.51 1.85
N ARG A 263 -18.50 -19.90 2.95
CA ARG A 263 -17.93 -18.54 2.95
C ARG A 263 -16.55 -18.48 3.55
N ILE A 264 -15.75 -17.57 3.04
CA ILE A 264 -14.51 -17.20 3.68
C ILE A 264 -14.80 -16.30 4.88
N PHE A 265 -14.17 -16.59 6.03
CA PHE A 265 -14.17 -15.64 7.14
C PHE A 265 -13.26 -14.46 6.78
N LEU A 266 -13.87 -13.35 6.37
CA LEU A 266 -13.20 -12.12 5.99
C LEU A 266 -13.02 -11.20 7.18
N THR A 267 -11.80 -11.03 7.65
CA THR A 267 -11.37 -10.00 8.59
C THR A 267 -12.07 -10.02 9.96
N SER A 268 -11.55 -9.28 10.92
CA SER A 268 -12.23 -9.06 12.20
C SER A 268 -13.54 -8.31 12.00
N THR A 269 -14.61 -8.86 12.50
CA THR A 269 -15.91 -8.22 12.49
C THR A 269 -16.14 -7.31 13.68
N THR A 270 -15.36 -7.46 14.78
CA THR A 270 -15.59 -6.70 16.00
C THR A 270 -15.28 -5.21 15.82
N HIS A 271 -14.15 -4.85 15.22
CA HIS A 271 -13.73 -3.46 15.07
C HIS A 271 -13.50 -3.05 13.62
N GLY A 272 -13.80 -3.92 12.65
CA GLY A 272 -13.52 -3.68 11.24
C GLY A 272 -14.17 -2.41 10.69
N ALA A 273 -15.40 -2.13 11.12
CA ALA A 273 -16.19 -0.97 10.72
C ALA A 273 -16.36 0.06 11.84
N GLU A 274 -15.36 0.22 12.71
CA GLU A 274 -15.36 1.22 13.77
C GLU A 274 -15.55 2.63 13.20
N MET A 275 -16.63 3.31 13.63
CA MET A 275 -17.13 4.51 12.98
C MET A 275 -16.18 5.71 13.09
N SER A 276 -15.45 5.86 14.20
CA SER A 276 -14.47 6.95 14.35
C SER A 276 -13.40 6.94 13.24
N ALA A 277 -12.87 5.76 12.91
CA ALA A 277 -11.89 5.62 11.86
C ALA A 277 -12.50 5.80 10.46
N LEU A 278 -13.74 5.39 10.25
CA LEU A 278 -14.47 5.60 8.99
C LEU A 278 -14.87 7.06 8.80
N GLY A 279 -15.30 7.75 9.86
CA GLY A 279 -15.54 9.20 9.85
C GLY A 279 -14.28 10.00 9.54
N ALA A 280 -13.15 9.60 10.17
CA ALA A 280 -11.84 10.16 9.86
C ALA A 280 -11.43 9.92 8.39
N PHE A 281 -11.70 8.73 7.83
CA PHE A 281 -11.46 8.42 6.42
C PHE A 281 -12.27 9.33 5.49
N ILE A 282 -13.58 9.45 5.72
CA ILE A 282 -14.45 10.30 4.90
C ILE A 282 -13.95 11.76 4.91
N LYS A 283 -13.62 12.28 6.10
CA LYS A 283 -13.12 13.65 6.24
C LYS A 283 -11.71 13.81 5.62
N THR A 284 -10.84 12.83 5.73
CA THR A 284 -9.53 12.85 5.08
C THR A 284 -9.65 12.97 3.57
N VAL A 285 -10.54 12.19 2.94
CA VAL A 285 -10.80 12.27 1.50
C VAL A 285 -11.37 13.63 1.09
N GLU A 286 -12.29 14.18 1.89
CA GLU A 286 -12.84 15.52 1.66
C GLU A 286 -11.74 16.60 1.65
N ILE A 287 -10.83 16.58 2.64
CA ILE A 287 -9.73 17.53 2.73
C ILE A 287 -8.75 17.33 1.57
N ILE A 288 -8.40 16.10 1.22
CA ILE A 288 -7.51 15.80 0.08
C ILE A 288 -8.06 16.40 -1.21
N LYS A 289 -9.39 16.26 -1.45
CA LYS A 289 -10.06 16.83 -2.63
C LYS A 289 -10.12 18.36 -2.57
N ARG A 290 -10.57 18.92 -1.46
CA ARG A 290 -10.77 20.36 -1.27
C ARG A 290 -9.48 21.15 -1.43
N ASP A 291 -8.41 20.67 -0.82
CA ASP A 291 -7.15 21.41 -0.68
C ASP A 291 -6.08 20.97 -1.70
N ASN A 292 -6.43 20.13 -2.69
CA ASN A 292 -5.53 19.61 -3.72
C ASN A 292 -4.25 18.98 -3.14
N ILE A 293 -4.38 18.25 -2.04
CA ILE A 293 -3.25 17.72 -1.25
C ILE A 293 -2.32 16.80 -2.08
N ILE A 294 -2.86 16.01 -3.01
CA ILE A 294 -2.03 15.13 -3.86
C ILE A 294 -1.06 15.94 -4.72
N GLU A 295 -1.53 17.02 -5.35
CA GLU A 295 -0.68 17.91 -6.13
C GLU A 295 0.40 18.56 -5.26
N HIS A 296 0.02 18.98 -4.04
CA HIS A 296 0.96 19.52 -3.06
C HIS A 296 2.08 18.52 -2.74
N TYR A 297 1.78 17.23 -2.51
CA TYR A 297 2.82 16.21 -2.26
C TYR A 297 3.83 16.12 -3.39
N TRP A 298 3.35 16.07 -4.64
CA TRP A 298 4.23 15.99 -5.80
C TRP A 298 5.13 17.21 -5.94
N ASN A 299 4.55 18.40 -5.80
CA ASN A 299 5.27 19.67 -5.97
C ASN A 299 6.27 19.92 -4.82
N TYR A 300 5.82 19.78 -3.57
CA TYR A 300 6.68 19.98 -2.41
C TYR A 300 7.81 18.94 -2.35
N GLY A 301 7.50 17.68 -2.53
CA GLY A 301 8.52 16.63 -2.51
C GLY A 301 9.53 16.74 -3.65
N LYS A 302 9.13 17.27 -4.83
CA LYS A 302 10.06 17.59 -5.91
C LYS A 302 11.05 18.66 -5.48
N GLN A 303 10.58 19.76 -4.87
CA GLN A 303 11.45 20.83 -4.34
C GLN A 303 12.38 20.31 -3.27
N LEU A 304 11.86 19.53 -2.31
CA LEU A 304 12.65 18.91 -1.25
C LEU A 304 13.77 18.03 -1.80
N LYS A 305 13.42 17.10 -2.72
CA LYS A 305 14.38 16.19 -3.35
C LYS A 305 15.47 16.93 -4.10
N GLN A 306 15.10 17.94 -4.89
CA GLN A 306 16.04 18.75 -5.65
C GLN A 306 16.95 19.58 -4.73
N GLY A 307 16.39 20.25 -3.72
CA GLY A 307 17.14 21.06 -2.77
C GLY A 307 18.13 20.25 -1.96
N MET A 308 17.72 19.11 -1.39
CA MET A 308 18.62 18.26 -0.62
C MET A 308 19.76 17.68 -1.48
N ASN A 309 19.47 17.26 -2.71
CA ASN A 309 20.50 16.76 -3.62
C ASN A 309 21.44 17.87 -4.09
N GLN A 310 20.97 19.11 -4.24
CA GLN A 310 21.85 20.25 -4.55
C GLN A 310 22.78 20.56 -3.38
N ILE A 311 22.26 20.63 -2.15
CA ILE A 311 23.07 20.83 -0.94
C ILE A 311 24.13 19.72 -0.80
N ALA A 312 23.77 18.46 -1.05
CA ALA A 312 24.71 17.35 -1.00
C ALA A 312 25.85 17.50 -2.01
N LYS A 313 25.57 18.02 -3.22
CA LYS A 313 26.58 18.35 -4.22
C LYS A 313 27.48 19.50 -3.80
N ASP A 314 26.90 20.59 -3.31
CA ASP A 314 27.61 21.77 -2.87
C ASP A 314 28.58 21.48 -1.72
N LEU A 315 28.20 20.51 -0.86
CA LEU A 315 29.02 20.02 0.25
C LEU A 315 29.96 18.86 -0.15
N ASN A 316 29.98 18.43 -1.41
CA ASN A 316 30.72 17.28 -1.90
C ASN A 316 30.47 15.96 -1.13
N ILE A 317 29.23 15.73 -0.70
CA ILE A 317 28.79 14.52 0.01
C ILE A 317 27.79 13.68 -0.78
N ASN A 318 27.54 13.99 -2.05
CA ASN A 318 26.58 13.29 -2.91
C ASN A 318 26.89 11.80 -3.13
N ASP A 319 28.13 11.36 -2.92
CA ASP A 319 28.50 9.93 -2.95
C ASP A 319 28.06 9.20 -1.68
N TYR A 320 27.84 9.92 -0.58
CA TYR A 320 27.46 9.38 0.72
C TYR A 320 26.00 9.61 1.08
N PHE A 321 25.40 10.68 0.54
CA PHE A 321 24.02 11.06 0.82
C PHE A 321 23.34 11.57 -0.45
N TYR A 322 22.14 11.04 -0.73
CA TYR A 322 21.26 11.55 -1.77
C TYR A 322 19.80 11.19 -1.48
N VAL A 323 18.89 11.89 -2.13
CA VAL A 323 17.45 11.64 -2.05
C VAL A 323 16.96 11.11 -3.39
N GLU A 324 16.27 9.96 -3.37
CA GLU A 324 15.72 9.30 -4.56
C GLU A 324 14.23 8.93 -4.37
N GLY A 325 13.68 8.18 -5.30
CA GLY A 325 12.29 7.75 -5.30
C GLY A 325 11.33 8.82 -5.83
N TYR A 326 10.05 8.55 -5.68
CA TYR A 326 8.99 9.44 -6.16
C TYR A 326 8.91 10.73 -5.36
N SER A 327 8.61 11.84 -6.03
CA SER A 327 8.49 13.16 -5.39
C SER A 327 7.41 13.16 -4.30
N CYS A 328 6.30 12.46 -4.48
CA CYS A 328 5.25 12.36 -3.45
C CYS A 328 5.64 11.45 -2.26
N SER A 329 6.77 10.74 -2.32
CA SER A 329 7.27 9.87 -1.25
C SER A 329 8.79 9.68 -1.38
N PRO A 330 9.59 10.74 -1.26
CA PRO A 330 11.03 10.67 -1.41
C PRO A 330 11.68 9.85 -0.28
N THR A 331 12.80 9.22 -0.58
CA THR A 331 13.58 8.44 0.37
C THR A 331 15.03 8.88 0.30
N TYR A 332 15.65 9.20 1.44
CA TYR A 332 17.07 9.46 1.50
C TYR A 332 17.89 8.18 1.63
N ILE A 333 19.02 8.15 0.99
CA ILE A 333 19.99 7.06 1.00
C ILE A 333 21.29 7.55 1.61
N THR A 334 21.85 6.75 2.50
CA THR A 334 23.18 6.98 3.07
C THR A 334 24.11 5.83 2.71
N LYS A 335 25.37 6.15 2.37
CA LYS A 335 26.37 5.16 1.98
C LYS A 335 27.66 5.33 2.80
N ASP A 336 28.36 4.22 3.00
CA ASP A 336 29.72 4.21 3.54
C ASP A 336 30.76 4.55 2.46
N LYS A 337 32.03 4.61 2.87
CA LYS A 337 33.17 4.88 1.96
C LYS A 337 33.35 3.82 0.86
N SER A 338 32.79 2.65 1.04
CA SER A 338 32.83 1.54 0.06
C SER A 338 31.63 1.58 -0.91
N GLY A 339 30.73 2.58 -0.76
CA GLY A 339 29.53 2.73 -1.57
C GLY A 339 28.36 1.85 -1.16
N ASN A 340 28.46 1.10 -0.05
CA ASN A 340 27.37 0.28 0.47
C ASN A 340 26.37 1.14 1.25
N VAL A 341 25.10 0.77 1.21
CA VAL A 341 24.08 1.42 2.06
C VAL A 341 24.46 1.25 3.52
N SER A 342 24.55 2.34 4.26
CA SER A 342 24.98 2.38 5.65
C SER A 342 23.86 2.84 6.57
N MET A 343 23.36 1.93 7.37
CA MET A 343 22.36 2.23 8.41
C MET A 343 23.03 3.00 9.58
N SER A 344 24.28 2.75 9.88
CA SER A 344 25.01 3.44 10.94
C SER A 344 25.16 4.94 10.62
N PHE A 345 25.49 5.29 9.38
CA PHE A 345 25.55 6.68 8.94
C PHE A 345 24.16 7.34 8.89
N ARG A 346 23.11 6.54 8.76
CA ARG A 346 21.71 7.00 8.78
C ARG A 346 21.23 7.39 10.18
N THR A 347 21.81 6.79 11.23
CA THR A 347 21.40 6.95 12.63
C THR A 347 22.18 8.05 13.36
N LEU A 348 23.25 8.56 12.78
CA LEU A 348 24.03 9.68 13.29
C LEU A 348 23.40 11.01 12.92
#